data_97644b89e7cc0a26a7c3510938c94c65
#
_entry.id   97644b89e7cc0a26a7c3510938c94c65
#
_cell.length_a   1.000
_cell.length_b   1.000
_cell.length_c   1.000
_cell.angle_alpha   90.00
_cell.angle_beta   90.00
_cell.angle_gamma   90.00
#
_symmetry.space_group_name_H-M   'P 1'
#
loop_
_entity.id
_entity.type
_entity.pdbx_description
1 polymer ?
#
loop_
_entity_poly.entity_id
_entity_poly.type
_entity_poly.pdbx_seq_one_letter_code
_entity_poly.pdbx_strand_id
1 'polypeptide(L)'
;MRINVEDALFCLVDVQDKLYPHVTNKDEIEKNLITLIKGLKVLSVPFIVNEQYKKGIGETIPSLNELVKEYPHFEKTTFSCYKNEETIEAINATDKKVVIVAGIETHVCVLQTCLDLLEGGYEVVLVTDCCTSRKQNDT
;
A
#
# COMPACT_ATOMS: atom_id res chain seq x y z
N MET A 1 -10.05 -1.79 17.89
CA MET A 1 -10.76 -2.27 16.67
C MET A 1 -10.40 -3.73 16.41
N ARG A 2 -11.37 -4.55 16.15
CA ARG A 2 -11.13 -5.92 15.73
C ARG A 2 -11.34 -6.01 14.22
N ILE A 3 -10.35 -6.51 13.50
CA ILE A 3 -10.42 -6.66 12.06
C ILE A 3 -10.98 -8.04 11.73
N ASN A 4 -12.03 -8.05 10.94
CA ASN A 4 -12.53 -9.30 10.37
C ASN A 4 -11.86 -9.50 9.01
N VAL A 5 -11.10 -10.58 8.87
CA VAL A 5 -10.36 -10.91 7.64
C VAL A 5 -11.27 -10.90 6.41
N GLU A 6 -12.50 -11.36 6.57
CA GLU A 6 -13.45 -11.43 5.47
C GLU A 6 -13.84 -10.05 4.92
N ASP A 7 -13.69 -9.01 5.72
CA ASP A 7 -14.04 -7.63 5.36
C ASP A 7 -12.83 -6.81 4.92
N ALA A 8 -11.65 -7.39 4.82
CA ALA A 8 -10.41 -6.65 4.62
C ALA A 8 -9.82 -6.82 3.22
N LEU A 9 -9.22 -5.74 2.72
CA LEU A 9 -8.32 -5.76 1.57
C LEU A 9 -7.02 -5.06 1.94
N PHE A 10 -5.94 -5.35 1.22
CA PHE A 10 -4.64 -4.74 1.45
C PHE A 10 -4.27 -3.84 0.28
N CYS A 11 -3.85 -2.62 0.61
CA CYS A 11 -3.40 -1.62 -0.35
C CYS A 11 -1.91 -1.35 -0.11
N LEU A 12 -1.06 -1.78 -1.02
CA LEU A 12 0.37 -1.52 -1.00
C LEU A 12 0.64 -0.23 -1.78
N VAL A 13 1.38 0.70 -1.16
CA VAL A 13 1.57 2.05 -1.71
C VAL A 13 3.04 2.30 -2.06
N ASP A 14 3.33 2.42 -3.33
CA ASP A 14 4.53 3.04 -3.91
C ASP A 14 5.90 2.55 -3.42
N VAL A 15 6.04 1.28 -3.09
CA VAL A 15 7.34 0.71 -2.70
C VAL A 15 8.13 0.35 -3.96
N GLN A 16 8.71 1.37 -4.59
CA GLN A 16 9.25 1.31 -5.95
C GLN A 16 10.77 1.51 -6.00
N ASP A 17 11.38 1.00 -7.06
CA ASP A 17 12.84 0.89 -7.23
C ASP A 17 13.61 2.19 -6.98
N LYS A 18 13.14 3.32 -7.51
CA LYS A 18 13.87 4.58 -7.40
C LYS A 18 13.53 5.39 -6.15
N LEU A 19 12.45 5.06 -5.47
CA LEU A 19 12.02 5.75 -4.25
C LEU A 19 12.53 5.01 -3.01
N TYR A 20 12.41 3.71 -2.99
CA TYR A 20 12.72 2.87 -1.84
C TYR A 20 14.15 3.03 -1.29
N PRO A 21 15.22 3.11 -2.13
CA PRO A 21 16.58 3.24 -1.59
C PRO A 21 16.83 4.49 -0.75
N HIS A 22 15.96 5.49 -0.84
CA HIS A 22 16.12 6.78 -0.17
C HIS A 22 15.35 6.90 1.13
N VAL A 23 14.57 5.89 1.51
CA VAL A 23 13.78 5.94 2.75
C VAL A 23 14.58 5.42 3.95
N THR A 24 14.14 5.81 5.17
CA THR A 24 14.78 5.37 6.40
C THR A 24 14.37 3.94 6.75
N ASN A 25 15.25 3.21 7.43
CA ASN A 25 15.00 1.85 7.92
C ASN A 25 14.55 0.88 6.83
N LYS A 26 15.02 1.07 5.61
CA LYS A 26 14.52 0.31 4.45
C LYS A 26 14.61 -1.21 4.61
N ASP A 27 15.68 -1.73 5.18
CA ASP A 27 15.86 -3.18 5.31
C ASP A 27 14.86 -3.79 6.30
N GLU A 28 14.59 -3.09 7.40
CA GLU A 28 13.61 -3.51 8.37
C GLU A 28 12.19 -3.43 7.82
N ILE A 29 11.89 -2.35 7.11
CA ILE A 29 10.59 -2.15 6.47
C ILE A 29 10.34 -3.20 5.40
N GLU A 30 11.33 -3.51 4.58
CA GLU A 30 11.21 -4.58 3.58
C GLU A 30 10.91 -5.92 4.24
N LYS A 31 11.63 -6.25 5.30
CA LYS A 31 11.40 -7.49 6.06
C LYS A 31 9.98 -7.54 6.62
N ASN A 32 9.53 -6.44 7.21
CA ASN A 32 8.19 -6.35 7.78
C ASN A 32 7.10 -6.46 6.70
N LEU A 33 7.31 -5.83 5.56
CA LEU A 33 6.38 -5.92 4.43
C LEU A 33 6.30 -7.35 3.90
N ILE A 34 7.42 -8.03 3.76
CA ILE A 34 7.44 -9.43 3.32
C ILE A 34 6.62 -10.30 4.28
N THR A 35 6.85 -10.13 5.58
CA THR A 35 6.12 -10.88 6.60
C THR A 35 4.61 -10.60 6.55
N LEU A 36 4.23 -9.33 6.45
CA LEU A 36 2.83 -8.92 6.36
C LEU A 36 2.17 -9.49 5.11
N ILE A 37 2.81 -9.35 3.97
CA ILE A 37 2.26 -9.83 2.69
C ILE A 37 2.06 -11.34 2.72
N LYS A 38 3.06 -12.08 3.19
CA LYS A 38 2.93 -13.55 3.29
C LYS A 38 1.80 -13.96 4.21
N GLY A 39 1.65 -13.28 5.35
CA GLY A 39 0.56 -13.56 6.28
C GLY A 39 -0.81 -13.27 5.68
N LEU A 40 -0.96 -12.14 5.01
CA LEU A 40 -2.22 -11.77 4.38
C LEU A 40 -2.57 -12.70 3.21
N LYS A 41 -1.58 -13.20 2.48
CA LYS A 41 -1.81 -14.20 1.43
C LYS A 41 -2.35 -15.52 2.00
N VAL A 42 -1.78 -15.96 3.12
CA VAL A 42 -2.29 -17.18 3.81
C VAL A 42 -3.74 -17.00 4.22
N LEU A 43 -4.13 -15.79 4.63
CA LEU A 43 -5.50 -15.48 5.04
C LEU A 43 -6.43 -15.18 3.85
N SER A 44 -5.93 -15.24 2.64
CA SER A 44 -6.68 -14.98 1.41
C SER A 44 -7.26 -13.57 1.32
N VAL A 45 -6.57 -12.59 1.89
CA VAL A 45 -6.92 -11.17 1.78
C VAL A 45 -6.59 -10.70 0.36
N PRO A 46 -7.51 -10.04 -0.35
CA PRO A 46 -7.20 -9.49 -1.67
C PRO A 46 -6.26 -8.30 -1.58
N PHE A 47 -5.41 -8.14 -2.58
CA PHE A 47 -4.39 -7.08 -2.64
C PHE A 47 -4.65 -6.15 -3.81
N ILE A 48 -4.35 -4.88 -3.60
CA ILE A 48 -4.26 -3.87 -4.65
C ILE A 48 -2.89 -3.22 -4.52
N VAL A 49 -2.09 -3.28 -5.59
CA VAL A 49 -0.73 -2.74 -5.62
C VAL A 49 -0.75 -1.43 -6.37
N ASN A 50 -0.19 -0.38 -5.78
CA ASN A 50 -0.16 0.95 -6.39
C ASN A 50 1.26 1.35 -6.70
N GLU A 51 1.44 1.96 -7.86
CA GLU A 51 2.73 2.47 -8.32
C GLU A 51 2.55 3.89 -8.82
N GLN A 52 3.44 4.78 -8.37
CA GLN A 52 3.46 6.18 -8.75
C GLN A 52 4.35 6.33 -9.98
N TYR A 53 3.82 6.86 -11.07
CA TYR A 53 4.59 7.23 -12.26
C TYR A 53 5.73 6.24 -12.58
N LYS A 54 5.37 5.04 -12.99
CA LYS A 54 6.30 3.93 -13.23
C LYS A 54 7.50 4.28 -14.11
N LYS A 55 7.26 5.08 -15.13
CA LYS A 55 8.31 5.48 -16.08
C LYS A 55 9.44 6.26 -15.42
N GLY A 56 9.12 7.03 -14.37
CA GLY A 56 10.10 7.82 -13.63
C GLY A 56 10.61 7.16 -12.37
N ILE A 57 9.74 6.46 -11.63
CA ILE A 57 10.04 5.93 -10.29
C ILE A 57 10.34 4.42 -10.32
N GLY A 58 9.96 3.74 -11.39
CA GLY A 58 10.20 2.33 -11.55
C GLY A 58 9.06 1.47 -11.03
N GLU A 59 9.28 0.17 -10.98
CA GLU A 59 8.30 -0.80 -10.52
C GLU A 59 8.44 -1.07 -9.03
N THR A 60 7.46 -1.76 -8.44
CA THR A 60 7.56 -2.28 -7.08
C THR A 60 8.86 -3.07 -6.95
N ILE A 61 9.56 -2.92 -5.81
CA ILE A 61 10.87 -3.56 -5.62
C ILE A 61 10.77 -5.08 -5.81
N PRO A 62 11.82 -5.71 -6.37
CA PRO A 62 11.75 -7.12 -6.78
C PRO A 62 11.31 -8.09 -5.70
N SER A 63 11.76 -7.92 -4.47
CA SER A 63 11.40 -8.81 -3.37
C SER A 63 9.91 -8.82 -3.05
N LEU A 64 9.25 -7.67 -3.20
CA LEU A 64 7.81 -7.56 -3.00
C LEU A 64 7.05 -7.93 -4.26
N ASN A 65 7.54 -7.50 -5.42
CA ASN A 65 6.86 -7.76 -6.68
C ASN A 65 6.71 -9.27 -6.93
N GLU A 66 7.71 -10.05 -6.56
CA GLU A 66 7.64 -11.51 -6.66
C GLU A 66 6.46 -12.08 -5.86
N LEU A 67 6.12 -11.46 -4.73
CA LEU A 67 5.02 -11.90 -3.87
C LEU A 67 3.65 -11.39 -4.32
N VAL A 68 3.60 -10.30 -5.09
CA VAL A 68 2.33 -9.62 -5.41
C VAL A 68 2.06 -9.55 -6.91
N LYS A 69 2.86 -10.18 -7.74
CA LYS A 69 2.74 -10.09 -9.20
C LYS A 69 1.40 -10.59 -9.75
N GLU A 70 0.74 -11.50 -9.05
CA GLU A 70 -0.56 -12.05 -9.46
C GLU A 70 -1.74 -11.13 -9.12
N TYR A 71 -1.52 -10.09 -8.33
CA TYR A 71 -2.58 -9.15 -7.93
C TYR A 71 -2.64 -7.94 -8.86
N PRO A 72 -3.77 -7.21 -8.88
CA PRO A 72 -3.88 -6.00 -9.73
C PRO A 72 -2.87 -4.93 -9.35
N HIS A 73 -2.19 -4.37 -10.34
CA HIS A 73 -1.27 -3.25 -10.19
C HIS A 73 -1.86 -2.05 -10.92
N PHE A 74 -1.91 -0.91 -10.24
CA PHE A 74 -2.44 0.33 -10.81
C PHE A 74 -1.39 1.43 -10.73
N GLU A 75 -1.19 2.12 -11.86
CA GLU A 75 -0.31 3.27 -11.91
C GLU A 75 -1.14 4.54 -11.63
N LYS A 76 -0.60 5.44 -10.82
CA LYS A 76 -1.24 6.70 -10.50
C LYS A 76 -0.29 7.87 -10.69
N THR A 77 -0.87 9.04 -10.94
CA THR A 77 -0.15 10.31 -10.99
C THR A 77 -0.51 11.22 -9.80
N THR A 78 -1.49 10.83 -9.01
CA THR A 78 -1.89 11.51 -7.77
C THR A 78 -1.15 10.91 -6.59
N PHE A 79 -1.02 11.65 -5.49
CA PHE A 79 -0.41 11.09 -4.26
C PHE A 79 -1.30 10.02 -3.64
N SER A 80 -2.58 10.30 -3.51
CA SER A 80 -3.52 9.34 -2.96
C SER A 80 -3.87 8.28 -4.00
N CYS A 81 -3.85 7.02 -3.58
CA CYS A 81 -4.34 5.91 -4.40
C CYS A 81 -5.83 6.05 -4.67
N TYR A 82 -6.58 6.61 -3.71
CA TYR A 82 -8.03 6.74 -3.82
C TYR A 82 -8.45 8.03 -4.55
N LYS A 83 -7.58 8.55 -5.41
CA LYS A 83 -7.89 9.59 -6.41
C LYS A 83 -7.73 9.07 -7.82
N ASN A 84 -7.15 7.88 -8.00
CA ASN A 84 -7.03 7.23 -9.30
C ASN A 84 -8.30 6.43 -9.56
N GLU A 85 -9.00 6.75 -10.65
CA GLU A 85 -10.30 6.13 -10.95
C GLU A 85 -10.25 4.61 -11.02
N GLU A 86 -9.22 4.05 -11.65
CA GLU A 86 -9.06 2.60 -11.76
C GLU A 86 -8.90 1.95 -10.38
N THR A 87 -8.12 2.58 -9.50
CA THR A 87 -7.93 2.09 -8.13
C THR A 87 -9.22 2.19 -7.34
N ILE A 88 -9.94 3.32 -7.46
CA ILE A 88 -11.24 3.50 -6.77
C ILE A 88 -12.21 2.40 -7.18
N GLU A 89 -12.33 2.15 -8.49
CA GLU A 89 -13.21 1.10 -8.99
C GLU A 89 -12.82 -0.28 -8.47
N ALA A 90 -11.51 -0.58 -8.48
CA ALA A 90 -11.01 -1.86 -8.01
C ALA A 90 -11.28 -2.06 -6.52
N ILE A 91 -11.06 -1.03 -5.71
CA ILE A 91 -11.32 -1.09 -4.26
C ILE A 91 -12.82 -1.29 -4.01
N ASN A 92 -13.66 -0.49 -4.65
CA ASN A 92 -15.10 -0.56 -4.48
C ASN A 92 -15.66 -1.92 -4.94
N ALA A 93 -15.09 -2.50 -5.99
CA ALA A 93 -15.51 -3.80 -6.51
C ALA A 93 -15.21 -4.96 -5.57
N THR A 94 -14.27 -4.83 -4.65
CA THR A 94 -14.00 -5.89 -3.66
C THR A 94 -15.13 -6.06 -2.67
N ASP A 95 -15.97 -5.04 -2.50
CA ASP A 95 -17.04 -5.01 -1.49
C ASP A 95 -16.52 -5.24 -0.06
N LYS A 96 -15.27 -4.90 0.18
CA LYS A 96 -14.67 -4.97 1.52
C LYS A 96 -14.89 -3.65 2.25
N LYS A 97 -14.85 -3.69 3.57
CA LYS A 97 -15.12 -2.51 4.42
C LYS A 97 -13.87 -1.94 5.05
N VAL A 98 -12.82 -2.74 5.16
CA VAL A 98 -11.58 -2.39 5.85
C VAL A 98 -10.44 -2.41 4.85
N VAL A 99 -9.69 -1.32 4.76
CA VAL A 99 -8.49 -1.25 3.92
C VAL A 99 -7.27 -1.20 4.82
N ILE A 100 -6.42 -2.21 4.69
CA ILE A 100 -5.12 -2.26 5.37
C ILE A 100 -4.14 -1.56 4.44
N VAL A 101 -3.45 -0.54 4.94
CA VAL A 101 -2.55 0.29 4.14
C VAL A 101 -1.12 0.19 4.66
N ALA A 102 -0.17 0.01 3.77
CA ALA A 102 1.25 0.05 4.07
C ALA A 102 2.02 0.56 2.85
N GLY A 103 3.22 1.07 3.07
CA GLY A 103 4.08 1.54 1.99
C GLY A 103 4.77 2.85 2.28
N ILE A 104 5.06 3.61 1.24
CA ILE A 104 5.83 4.85 1.30
C ILE A 104 5.23 5.94 0.39
N GLU A 105 5.43 7.24 0.62
CA GLU A 105 5.98 7.76 1.89
C GLU A 105 4.84 8.02 2.87
N THR A 106 5.09 7.79 4.15
CA THR A 106 4.06 7.85 5.19
C THR A 106 3.29 9.17 5.19
N HIS A 107 4.00 10.29 5.12
CA HIS A 107 3.41 11.63 5.21
C HIS A 107 2.84 12.17 3.90
N VAL A 108 2.97 11.42 2.80
CA VAL A 108 2.49 11.87 1.48
C VAL A 108 1.47 10.86 0.93
N CYS A 109 1.93 9.90 0.15
CA CYS A 109 1.03 8.96 -0.53
C CYS A 109 0.22 8.12 0.44
N VAL A 110 0.84 7.65 1.51
CA VAL A 110 0.17 6.83 2.50
C VAL A 110 -0.88 7.63 3.27
N LEU A 111 -0.48 8.80 3.82
CA LEU A 111 -1.40 9.64 4.58
C LEU A 111 -2.60 10.08 3.75
N GLN A 112 -2.36 10.59 2.55
CA GLN A 112 -3.45 11.07 1.71
C GLN A 112 -4.38 9.93 1.28
N THR A 113 -3.84 8.74 1.01
CA THR A 113 -4.64 7.56 0.72
C THR A 113 -5.55 7.22 1.89
N CYS A 114 -5.01 7.21 3.12
CA CYS A 114 -5.81 6.92 4.31
C CYS A 114 -6.95 7.93 4.50
N LEU A 115 -6.65 9.22 4.35
CA LEU A 115 -7.65 10.28 4.53
C LEU A 115 -8.77 10.16 3.50
N ASP A 116 -8.43 9.90 2.25
CA ASP A 116 -9.44 9.78 1.19
C ASP A 116 -10.28 8.52 1.34
N LEU A 117 -9.69 7.42 1.79
CA LEU A 117 -10.44 6.19 2.08
C LEU A 117 -11.42 6.39 3.23
N LEU A 118 -11.00 7.07 4.29
CA LEU A 118 -11.89 7.40 5.41
C LEU A 118 -13.06 8.26 4.93
N GLU A 119 -12.79 9.26 4.11
CA GLU A 119 -13.84 10.11 3.53
C GLU A 119 -14.78 9.31 2.64
N GLY A 120 -14.27 8.28 1.97
CA GLY A 120 -15.06 7.38 1.12
C GLY A 120 -15.86 6.34 1.88
N GLY A 121 -15.81 6.35 3.21
CA GLY A 121 -16.61 5.46 4.05
C GLY A 121 -15.93 4.15 4.46
N TYR A 122 -14.64 3.99 4.16
CA TYR A 122 -13.89 2.80 4.56
C TYR A 122 -13.33 2.94 5.97
N GLU A 123 -13.18 1.82 6.66
CA GLU A 123 -12.33 1.74 7.84
C GLU A 123 -10.90 1.51 7.36
N VAL A 124 -9.93 2.18 7.98
CA VAL A 124 -8.54 2.14 7.55
C VAL A 124 -7.66 1.65 8.69
N VAL A 125 -6.81 0.67 8.38
CA VAL A 125 -5.79 0.17 9.30
C VAL A 125 -4.42 0.48 8.70
N LEU A 126 -3.68 1.36 9.33
CA LEU A 126 -2.33 1.71 8.92
C LEU A 126 -1.33 0.84 9.67
N VAL A 127 -0.51 0.08 8.95
CA VAL A 127 0.51 -0.76 9.55
C VAL A 127 1.81 0.05 9.65
N THR A 128 2.01 0.71 10.78
CA THR A 128 3.13 1.66 10.96
C THR A 128 4.50 1.00 10.83
N ASP A 129 4.64 -0.25 11.22
CA ASP A 129 5.91 -1.00 11.09
C ASP A 129 6.26 -1.33 9.63
N CYS A 130 5.33 -1.09 8.72
CA CYS A 130 5.49 -1.31 7.28
C CYS A 130 5.41 -0.01 6.48
N CYS A 131 5.57 1.13 7.15
CA CYS A 131 5.56 2.46 6.52
C CYS A 131 6.83 3.21 6.87
N THR A 132 7.34 4.00 5.92
CA THR A 132 8.51 4.83 6.15
C THR A 132 8.54 6.01 5.18
N SER A 133 9.49 6.91 5.40
CA SER A 133 9.72 8.12 4.61
C SER A 133 11.21 8.36 4.47
N ARG A 134 11.59 9.33 3.62
CA ARG A 134 13.00 9.70 3.45
C ARG A 134 13.61 10.31 4.72
N LYS A 135 12.76 10.92 5.57
CA LYS A 135 13.18 11.47 6.87
C LYS A 135 12.37 10.79 7.97
N GLN A 136 13.04 10.37 9.02
CA GLN A 136 12.40 9.66 10.13
C GLN A 136 11.26 10.45 10.78
N ASN A 137 11.40 11.77 10.87
CA ASN A 137 10.37 12.63 11.47
C ASN A 137 9.07 12.68 10.68
N ASP A 138 9.07 12.21 9.44
CA ASP A 138 7.90 12.21 8.55
C ASP A 138 7.10 10.91 8.64
N THR A 139 7.56 9.98 9.46
CA THR A 139 6.89 8.68 9.61
C THR A 139 5.94 8.60 10.81
#